data_a5fe6242a9127bec070c413180391864
#
_entry.id   a5fe6242a9127bec070c413180391864
#
_cell.length_a   1.000
_cell.length_b   1.000
_cell.length_c   1.000
_cell.angle_alpha   90.00
_cell.angle_beta   90.00
_cell.angle_gamma   90.00
#
_symmetry.space_group_name_H-M   'P 1'
#
loop_
_entity.id
_entity.type
_entity.pdbx_description
1 polymer ?
#
loop_
_entity_poly.entity_id
_entity_poly.type
_entity_poly.pdbx_seq_one_letter_code
_entity_poly.pdbx_strand_id
1 'polypeptide(L)'
;HLLYSRFWNKFLKDRGYAPTEEPFKKLINQGMILGMSAFVYRYEYDLNSNSKKIFISKNILDKIKKEESYLSEVLSEVKSIFVKESIKFNSAVVESLITSNPFTPLHVDLSCINDITNELDIEKFKAHPLYADYKDAEFICEENGKYIVGREVEKMSKSKYNVVSPDDICEEYGADTLRLYEMFLGPLEQSKPWNTA
;
A
#
# COMPACT_ATOMS: atom_id res chain seq x y z
N HIS A 1 19.48 -16.48 -13.04
CA HIS A 1 19.81 -17.92 -13.11
C HIS A 1 19.77 -18.48 -14.53
N LEU A 2 18.80 -18.13 -15.35
CA LEU A 2 18.64 -18.66 -16.71
C LEU A 2 19.89 -18.42 -17.59
N LEU A 3 20.45 -17.21 -17.58
CA LEU A 3 21.66 -16.89 -18.36
C LEU A 3 22.86 -17.71 -17.92
N TYR A 4 23.09 -17.84 -16.60
CA TYR A 4 24.19 -18.64 -16.07
C TYR A 4 24.04 -20.12 -16.41
N SER A 5 22.83 -20.67 -16.25
CA SER A 5 22.57 -22.09 -16.57
C SER A 5 22.86 -22.38 -18.04
N ARG A 6 22.41 -21.51 -18.96
CA ARG A 6 22.67 -21.67 -20.40
C ARG A 6 24.15 -21.51 -20.75
N PHE A 7 24.80 -20.50 -20.19
CA PHE A 7 26.24 -20.28 -20.41
C PHE A 7 27.06 -21.50 -20.01
N TRP A 8 26.87 -21.99 -18.79
CA TRP A 8 27.60 -23.15 -18.31
C TRP A 8 27.27 -24.43 -19.10
N ASN A 9 26.00 -24.64 -19.43
CA ASN A 9 25.62 -25.83 -20.20
C ASN A 9 26.28 -25.83 -21.59
N LYS A 10 26.28 -24.70 -22.29
CA LYS A 10 26.92 -24.56 -23.60
C LYS A 10 28.45 -24.78 -23.51
N PHE A 11 29.08 -24.16 -22.50
CA PHE A 11 30.52 -24.38 -22.26
C PHE A 11 30.83 -25.87 -22.00
N LEU A 12 30.06 -26.53 -21.16
CA LEU A 12 30.25 -27.95 -20.88
C LEU A 12 29.97 -28.83 -22.11
N LYS A 13 29.00 -28.47 -22.92
CA LYS A 13 28.75 -29.15 -24.19
C LYS A 13 29.96 -29.01 -25.15
N ASP A 14 30.48 -27.81 -25.33
CA ASP A 14 31.63 -27.54 -26.19
C ASP A 14 32.89 -28.32 -25.72
N ARG A 15 32.95 -28.60 -24.40
CA ARG A 15 34.00 -29.42 -23.79
C ARG A 15 33.71 -30.92 -23.81
N GLY A 16 32.54 -31.35 -24.33
CA GLY A 16 32.16 -32.78 -24.39
C GLY A 16 31.58 -33.35 -23.09
N TYR A 17 31.33 -32.54 -22.06
CA TYR A 17 30.78 -32.99 -20.78
C TYR A 17 29.27 -33.00 -20.70
N ALA A 18 28.57 -32.16 -21.46
CA ALA A 18 27.11 -32.12 -21.51
C ALA A 18 26.60 -32.61 -22.87
N PRO A 19 25.57 -33.47 -22.91
CA PRO A 19 25.03 -34.04 -24.17
C PRO A 19 24.10 -33.07 -24.91
N THR A 20 23.54 -32.06 -24.25
CA THR A 20 22.53 -31.17 -24.80
C THR A 20 23.01 -29.73 -24.89
N GLU A 21 22.49 -28.99 -25.85
CA GLU A 21 22.83 -27.57 -26.02
C GLU A 21 22.09 -26.69 -25.02
N GLU A 22 20.83 -27.01 -24.76
CA GLU A 22 20.01 -26.31 -23.78
C GLU A 22 19.85 -27.15 -22.51
N PRO A 23 19.95 -26.52 -21.31
CA PRO A 23 19.87 -27.23 -20.05
C PRO A 23 18.46 -27.68 -19.69
N PHE A 24 17.43 -27.00 -20.23
CA PHE A 24 16.01 -27.23 -19.89
C PHE A 24 15.15 -27.30 -21.15
N LYS A 25 14.14 -28.17 -21.12
CA LYS A 25 13.15 -28.28 -22.19
C LYS A 25 12.02 -27.26 -22.06
N LYS A 26 11.72 -26.81 -20.84
CA LYS A 26 10.63 -25.89 -20.54
C LYS A 26 11.01 -25.02 -19.35
N LEU A 27 10.70 -23.72 -19.43
CA LEU A 27 10.75 -22.78 -18.32
C LEU A 27 9.30 -22.53 -17.85
N ILE A 28 9.06 -22.71 -16.57
CA ILE A 28 7.81 -22.32 -15.91
C ILE A 28 8.13 -21.15 -14.99
N ASN A 29 7.61 -19.98 -15.34
CA ASN A 29 7.69 -18.81 -14.48
C ASN A 29 6.54 -18.87 -13.47
N GLN A 30 6.91 -19.02 -12.20
CA GLN A 30 5.91 -18.98 -11.12
C GLN A 30 5.35 -17.56 -10.98
N GLY A 31 4.03 -17.46 -10.78
CA GLY A 31 3.38 -16.23 -10.37
C GLY A 31 3.83 -15.79 -8.99
N MET A 32 3.61 -14.52 -8.68
CA MET A 32 3.93 -13.97 -7.36
C MET A 32 2.77 -14.16 -6.40
N ILE A 33 3.08 -14.39 -5.13
CA ILE A 33 2.12 -14.22 -4.06
C ILE A 33 2.08 -12.72 -3.72
N LEU A 34 0.88 -12.16 -3.73
CA LEU A 34 0.61 -10.74 -3.54
C LEU A 34 0.07 -10.52 -2.13
N GLY A 35 0.41 -9.38 -1.54
CA GLY A 35 -0.11 -8.96 -0.25
C GLY A 35 -1.15 -7.85 -0.39
N MET A 36 -2.01 -7.72 0.61
CA MET A 36 -2.95 -6.61 0.72
C MET A 36 -2.22 -5.43 1.34
N SER A 37 -2.06 -4.34 0.60
CA SER A 37 -1.53 -3.08 1.10
C SER A 37 -2.64 -2.17 1.57
N ALA A 38 -2.32 -1.27 2.48
CA ALA A 38 -3.22 -0.23 2.94
C ALA A 38 -2.61 1.15 2.75
N PHE A 39 -3.47 2.14 2.46
CA PHE A 39 -3.06 3.50 2.14
C PHE A 39 -3.83 4.53 2.91
N VAL A 40 -3.13 5.52 3.44
CA VAL A 40 -3.68 6.82 3.81
C VAL A 40 -3.33 7.83 2.74
N TYR A 41 -4.17 8.84 2.56
CA TYR A 41 -4.02 9.84 1.50
C TYR A 41 -3.61 11.15 2.12
N ARG A 42 -2.36 11.55 1.87
CA ARG A 42 -1.70 12.70 2.47
C ARG A 42 -1.66 13.88 1.53
N TYR A 43 -1.97 15.05 2.05
CA TYR A 43 -1.63 16.34 1.50
C TYR A 43 -0.62 17.05 2.40
N GLU A 44 0.43 17.58 1.82
CA GLU A 44 1.46 18.30 2.52
C GLU A 44 1.61 19.70 1.92
N TYR A 45 1.63 20.72 2.78
CA TYR A 45 1.81 22.09 2.37
C TYR A 45 2.78 22.81 3.30
N ASP A 46 3.60 23.66 2.72
CA ASP A 46 4.59 24.45 3.44
C ASP A 46 4.04 25.84 3.77
N LEU A 47 4.15 26.21 5.03
CA LEU A 47 3.78 27.53 5.53
C LEU A 47 4.91 28.12 6.35
N ASN A 48 5.55 29.18 5.83
CA ASN A 48 6.54 29.97 6.57
C ASN A 48 7.55 29.11 7.36
N SER A 49 8.13 28.09 6.74
CA SER A 49 9.09 27.13 7.31
C SER A 49 8.49 26.01 8.17
N ASN A 50 7.17 25.91 8.29
CA ASN A 50 6.49 24.77 8.92
C ASN A 50 5.68 23.99 7.88
N SER A 51 6.05 22.72 7.67
CA SER A 51 5.27 21.79 6.85
C SER A 51 4.08 21.27 7.64
N LYS A 52 2.87 21.46 7.12
CA LYS A 52 1.63 20.91 7.68
C LYS A 52 1.11 19.77 6.83
N LYS A 53 0.57 18.76 7.48
CA LYS A 53 0.14 17.52 6.85
C LYS A 53 -1.31 17.24 7.20
N ILE A 54 -2.11 17.00 6.16
CA ILE A 54 -3.53 16.65 6.28
C ILE A 54 -3.74 15.28 5.62
N PHE A 55 -4.47 14.42 6.29
CA PHE A 55 -4.91 13.14 5.77
C PHE A 55 -6.41 13.15 5.51
N ILE A 56 -6.84 12.56 4.40
CA ILE A 56 -8.25 12.46 4.03
C ILE A 56 -8.67 11.00 3.89
N SER A 57 -9.84 10.65 4.42
CA SER A 57 -10.42 9.31 4.31
C SER A 57 -10.67 8.93 2.85
N LYS A 58 -10.46 7.66 2.52
CA LYS A 58 -10.62 7.11 1.16
C LYS A 58 -12.01 7.36 0.59
N ASN A 59 -13.06 7.13 1.38
CA ASN A 59 -14.43 7.30 0.89
C ASN A 59 -14.74 8.77 0.57
N ILE A 60 -14.23 9.71 1.38
CA ILE A 60 -14.37 11.15 1.12
C ILE A 60 -13.64 11.50 -0.18
N LEU A 61 -12.42 11.02 -0.35
CA LEU A 61 -11.66 11.24 -1.57
C LEU A 61 -12.37 10.71 -2.82
N ASP A 62 -13.01 9.55 -2.71
CA ASP A 62 -13.79 8.96 -3.82
C ASP A 62 -15.10 9.71 -4.09
N LYS A 63 -15.75 10.26 -3.06
CA LYS A 63 -16.93 11.14 -3.23
C LYS A 63 -16.55 12.44 -3.95
N ILE A 64 -15.45 13.08 -3.55
CA ILE A 64 -14.95 14.30 -4.22
C ILE A 64 -14.71 14.04 -5.72
N LYS A 65 -14.18 12.88 -6.08
CA LYS A 65 -13.93 12.53 -7.48
C LYS A 65 -15.19 12.28 -8.29
N LYS A 66 -16.30 11.92 -7.63
CA LYS A 66 -17.58 11.60 -8.29
C LYS A 66 -18.55 12.77 -8.35
N GLU A 67 -18.56 13.64 -7.35
CA GLU A 67 -19.54 14.69 -7.18
C GLU A 67 -18.85 16.03 -6.86
N GLU A 68 -18.94 16.97 -7.79
CA GLU A 68 -18.35 18.30 -7.66
C GLU A 68 -18.97 19.12 -6.49
N SER A 69 -20.22 18.83 -6.14
CA SER A 69 -20.92 19.46 -5.01
C SER A 69 -20.30 19.10 -3.65
N TYR A 70 -19.81 17.88 -3.48
CA TYR A 70 -19.17 17.41 -2.26
C TYR A 70 -17.81 18.08 -2.02
N LEU A 71 -17.17 18.53 -3.10
CA LEU A 71 -15.94 19.29 -3.05
C LEU A 71 -16.07 20.56 -2.18
N SER A 72 -17.21 21.27 -2.28
CA SER A 72 -17.43 22.50 -1.51
C SER A 72 -17.55 22.27 -0.01
N GLU A 73 -18.08 21.14 0.40
CA GLU A 73 -18.22 20.74 1.81
C GLU A 73 -16.86 20.40 2.41
N VAL A 74 -16.09 19.55 1.74
CA VAL A 74 -14.71 19.21 2.17
C VAL A 74 -13.81 20.44 2.16
N LEU A 75 -13.98 21.33 1.18
CA LEU A 75 -13.29 22.63 1.15
C LEU A 75 -13.59 23.48 2.39
N SER A 76 -14.82 23.47 2.89
CA SER A 76 -15.21 24.21 4.10
C SER A 76 -14.52 23.63 5.33
N GLU A 77 -14.39 22.31 5.43
CA GLU A 77 -13.72 21.62 6.52
C GLU A 77 -12.21 21.88 6.50
N VAL A 78 -11.56 21.71 5.35
CA VAL A 78 -10.15 22.05 5.14
C VAL A 78 -9.88 23.53 5.47
N LYS A 79 -10.76 24.45 5.02
CA LYS A 79 -10.66 25.87 5.38
C LYS A 79 -10.79 26.10 6.88
N SER A 80 -11.64 25.35 7.59
CA SER A 80 -11.79 25.48 9.03
C SER A 80 -10.52 25.08 9.78
N ILE A 81 -9.81 24.05 9.30
CA ILE A 81 -8.51 23.63 9.82
C ILE A 81 -7.48 24.78 9.63
N PHE A 82 -7.43 25.38 8.45
CA PHE A 82 -6.54 26.49 8.15
C PHE A 82 -6.85 27.77 8.99
N VAL A 83 -8.14 28.06 9.18
CA VAL A 83 -8.58 29.24 9.96
C VAL A 83 -8.24 29.07 11.43
N LYS A 84 -8.40 27.90 12.04
CA LYS A 84 -7.97 27.62 13.41
C LYS A 84 -6.50 27.94 13.65
N GLU A 85 -5.67 27.82 12.62
CA GLU A 85 -4.23 28.09 12.66
C GLU A 85 -3.85 29.51 12.23
N SER A 86 -4.81 30.45 12.12
CA SER A 86 -4.60 31.85 11.70
C SER A 86 -3.97 32.00 10.30
N ILE A 87 -4.18 31.02 9.43
CA ILE A 87 -3.64 30.99 8.07
C ILE A 87 -4.61 31.68 7.12
N LYS A 88 -4.18 32.80 6.52
CA LYS A 88 -4.95 33.50 5.46
C LYS A 88 -4.72 32.80 4.11
N PHE A 89 -5.55 31.83 3.79
CA PHE A 89 -5.56 31.23 2.46
C PHE A 89 -6.54 31.92 1.53
N ASN A 90 -6.11 32.12 0.27
CA ASN A 90 -7.02 32.46 -0.82
C ASN A 90 -7.86 31.23 -1.16
N SER A 91 -9.19 31.37 -1.19
CA SER A 91 -10.12 30.25 -1.49
C SER A 91 -9.82 29.54 -2.83
N ALA A 92 -9.33 30.29 -3.83
CA ALA A 92 -8.91 29.73 -5.12
C ALA A 92 -7.73 28.78 -5.02
N VAL A 93 -6.80 28.99 -4.08
CA VAL A 93 -5.66 28.08 -3.86
C VAL A 93 -6.12 26.76 -3.27
N VAL A 94 -7.01 26.80 -2.26
CA VAL A 94 -7.55 25.57 -1.64
C VAL A 94 -8.37 24.77 -2.66
N GLU A 95 -9.14 25.45 -3.51
CA GLU A 95 -9.93 24.83 -4.58
C GLU A 95 -9.03 24.17 -5.64
N SER A 96 -7.97 24.84 -6.09
CA SER A 96 -7.01 24.29 -7.03
C SER A 96 -6.25 23.09 -6.44
N LEU A 97 -5.96 23.11 -5.14
CA LEU A 97 -5.27 22.03 -4.43
C LEU A 97 -6.10 20.74 -4.41
N ILE A 98 -7.42 20.84 -4.24
CA ILE A 98 -8.30 19.65 -4.18
C ILE A 98 -8.66 19.17 -5.60
N THR A 99 -8.87 20.06 -6.55
CA THR A 99 -9.18 19.71 -7.94
C THR A 99 -8.03 19.07 -8.70
N SER A 100 -6.78 19.43 -8.38
CA SER A 100 -5.59 18.80 -8.98
C SER A 100 -5.21 17.42 -8.41
N ASN A 101 -5.99 16.88 -7.46
CA ASN A 101 -5.74 15.62 -6.76
C ASN A 101 -4.36 15.55 -6.07
N PRO A 102 -4.04 16.47 -5.18
CA PRO A 102 -2.72 16.58 -4.55
C PRO A 102 -2.50 15.54 -3.44
N PHE A 103 -3.52 14.74 -3.11
CA PHE A 103 -3.41 13.71 -2.08
C PHE A 103 -2.58 12.53 -2.57
N THR A 104 -1.39 12.39 -2.03
CA THR A 104 -0.47 11.29 -2.34
C THR A 104 -0.74 10.09 -1.43
N PRO A 105 -0.82 8.86 -1.99
CA PRO A 105 -0.96 7.68 -1.18
C PRO A 105 0.33 7.40 -0.39
N LEU A 106 0.17 7.08 0.88
CA LEU A 106 1.23 6.61 1.77
C LEU A 106 0.86 5.24 2.30
N HIS A 107 1.76 4.26 2.17
CA HIS A 107 1.55 2.92 2.74
C HIS A 107 1.50 2.98 4.26
N VAL A 108 0.59 2.21 4.83
CA VAL A 108 0.39 2.12 6.28
C VAL A 108 0.63 0.71 6.76
N ASP A 109 1.31 0.60 7.89
CA ASP A 109 1.50 -0.67 8.60
C ASP A 109 0.14 -1.25 9.00
N LEU A 110 -0.11 -2.50 8.62
CA LEU A 110 -1.38 -3.18 8.87
C LEU A 110 -1.73 -3.26 10.36
N SER A 111 -0.73 -3.20 11.24
CA SER A 111 -0.96 -3.17 12.68
C SER A 111 -1.76 -1.95 13.15
N CYS A 112 -1.78 -0.86 12.37
CA CYS A 112 -2.55 0.35 12.67
C CYS A 112 -3.99 0.31 12.13
N ILE A 113 -4.43 -0.81 11.55
CA ILE A 113 -5.68 -0.90 10.81
C ILE A 113 -6.54 -2.04 11.36
N ASN A 114 -7.84 -1.84 11.36
CA ASN A 114 -8.79 -2.92 11.53
C ASN A 114 -9.06 -3.57 10.15
N ASP A 115 -8.58 -4.80 9.95
CA ASP A 115 -8.66 -5.50 8.66
C ASP A 115 -10.10 -5.80 8.21
N ILE A 116 -11.06 -5.91 9.14
CA ILE A 116 -12.47 -6.18 8.83
C ILE A 116 -13.16 -4.91 8.33
N THR A 117 -12.95 -3.78 9.01
CA THR A 117 -13.65 -2.52 8.72
C THR A 117 -12.84 -1.58 7.83
N ASN A 118 -11.57 -1.86 7.58
CA ASN A 118 -10.60 -0.99 6.90
C ASN A 118 -10.45 0.38 7.59
N GLU A 119 -10.69 0.43 8.89
CA GLU A 119 -10.61 1.64 9.70
C GLU A 119 -9.20 1.82 10.25
N LEU A 120 -8.67 3.03 10.12
CA LEU A 120 -7.39 3.42 10.69
C LEU A 120 -7.57 3.76 12.17
N ASP A 121 -6.75 3.17 13.03
CA ASP A 121 -6.54 3.64 14.39
C ASP A 121 -5.58 4.84 14.36
N ILE A 122 -6.15 6.05 14.37
CA ILE A 122 -5.40 7.31 14.25
C ILE A 122 -4.41 7.49 15.40
N GLU A 123 -4.80 7.11 16.63
CA GLU A 123 -3.94 7.25 17.79
C GLU A 123 -2.73 6.31 17.69
N LYS A 124 -2.99 5.06 17.29
CA LYS A 124 -1.93 4.09 17.05
C LYS A 124 -1.01 4.50 15.89
N PHE A 125 -1.57 5.05 14.82
CA PHE A 125 -0.80 5.60 13.71
C PHE A 125 0.11 6.73 14.16
N LYS A 126 -0.41 7.72 14.90
CA LYS A 126 0.37 8.86 15.43
C LYS A 126 1.45 8.43 16.43
N ALA A 127 1.18 7.38 17.22
CA ALA A 127 2.13 6.83 18.19
C ALA A 127 3.20 5.94 17.56
N HIS A 128 2.98 5.46 16.33
CA HIS A 128 3.88 4.51 15.68
C HIS A 128 5.20 5.19 15.26
N PRO A 129 6.38 4.58 15.55
CA PRO A 129 7.68 5.19 15.26
C PRO A 129 7.90 5.56 13.79
N LEU A 130 7.34 4.78 12.86
CA LEU A 130 7.44 5.04 11.41
C LEU A 130 6.73 6.32 10.97
N TYR A 131 5.76 6.79 11.76
CA TYR A 131 4.93 7.95 11.43
C TYR A 131 5.15 9.11 12.41
N ALA A 132 6.33 9.16 13.05
CA ALA A 132 6.68 10.22 14.00
C ALA A 132 6.50 11.64 13.43
N ASP A 133 6.74 11.82 12.12
CA ASP A 133 6.58 13.09 11.41
C ASP A 133 5.11 13.50 11.22
N TYR A 134 4.17 12.65 11.58
CA TYR A 134 2.72 12.87 11.41
C TYR A 134 1.96 13.01 12.74
N LYS A 135 2.66 13.19 13.86
CA LYS A 135 2.04 13.35 15.19
C LYS A 135 1.05 14.50 15.23
N ASP A 136 1.40 15.62 14.60
CA ASP A 136 0.61 16.84 14.55
C ASP A 136 -0.25 16.94 13.30
N ALA A 137 -0.40 15.85 12.54
CA ALA A 137 -1.21 15.82 11.33
C ALA A 137 -2.71 15.87 11.67
N GLU A 138 -3.46 16.57 10.82
CA GLU A 138 -4.92 16.63 10.88
C GLU A 138 -5.54 15.53 10.03
N PHE A 139 -6.67 14.98 10.50
CA PHE A 139 -7.37 13.89 9.82
C PHE A 139 -8.79 14.31 9.49
N ILE A 140 -9.14 14.28 8.21
CA ILE A 140 -10.50 14.48 7.71
C ILE A 140 -11.17 13.12 7.64
N CYS A 141 -12.06 12.88 8.61
CA CYS A 141 -12.76 11.62 8.80
C CYS A 141 -14.17 11.68 8.20
N GLU A 142 -14.80 10.51 8.06
CA GLU A 142 -16.22 10.39 7.72
C GLU A 142 -17.09 11.07 8.78
N GLU A 143 -18.38 11.29 8.48
CA GLU A 143 -19.37 11.90 9.40
C GLU A 143 -19.47 11.18 10.77
N ASN A 144 -19.19 9.87 10.79
CA ASN A 144 -19.16 9.05 12.00
C ASN A 144 -17.83 9.12 12.76
N GLY A 145 -16.90 9.98 12.36
CA GLY A 145 -15.58 10.15 12.96
C GLY A 145 -14.56 9.07 12.58
N LYS A 146 -14.86 8.16 11.65
CA LYS A 146 -13.99 7.07 11.23
C LYS A 146 -13.14 7.49 10.04
N TYR A 147 -11.90 7.02 10.02
CA TYR A 147 -11.00 7.17 8.88
C TYR A 147 -10.84 5.85 8.14
N ILE A 148 -11.30 5.77 6.90
CA ILE A 148 -11.23 4.57 6.08
C ILE A 148 -10.00 4.64 5.17
N VAL A 149 -9.18 3.58 5.19
CA VAL A 149 -7.98 3.45 4.34
C VAL A 149 -8.31 2.89 2.98
N GLY A 150 -7.47 3.19 1.98
CA GLY A 150 -7.50 2.49 0.70
C GLY A 150 -6.86 1.11 0.83
N ARG A 151 -7.34 0.13 0.07
CA ARG A 151 -6.78 -1.22 0.02
C ARG A 151 -6.48 -1.62 -1.41
N GLU A 152 -5.28 -2.15 -1.65
CA GLU A 152 -4.87 -2.64 -2.96
C GLU A 152 -4.04 -3.92 -2.82
N VAL A 153 -4.22 -4.82 -3.79
CA VAL A 153 -3.41 -6.04 -3.87
C VAL A 153 -2.13 -5.72 -4.64
N GLU A 154 -1.00 -5.85 -3.98
CA GLU A 154 0.29 -5.52 -4.54
C GLU A 154 1.34 -6.63 -4.32
N LYS A 155 2.46 -6.54 -5.05
CA LYS A 155 3.63 -7.35 -4.74
C LYS A 155 4.06 -7.12 -3.30
N MET A 156 4.27 -8.21 -2.55
CA MET A 156 4.78 -8.15 -1.17
C MET A 156 6.13 -7.46 -1.11
N SER A 157 6.25 -6.49 -0.22
CA SER A 157 7.50 -5.78 0.06
C SER A 157 7.50 -5.26 1.50
N LYS A 158 8.63 -5.31 2.16
CA LYS A 158 8.80 -4.74 3.52
C LYS A 158 8.45 -3.25 3.56
N SER A 159 8.76 -2.50 2.50
CA SER A 159 8.44 -1.06 2.39
C SER A 159 6.95 -0.77 2.19
N LYS A 160 6.14 -1.78 1.91
CA LYS A 160 4.69 -1.69 1.73
C LYS A 160 3.92 -2.22 2.93
N TYR A 161 4.61 -2.78 3.92
CA TYR A 161 4.05 -3.38 5.13
C TYR A 161 2.98 -4.46 4.88
N ASN A 162 3.07 -5.14 3.73
CA ASN A 162 2.11 -6.15 3.27
C ASN A 162 2.73 -7.55 3.16
N VAL A 163 3.83 -7.79 3.87
CA VAL A 163 4.53 -9.08 3.88
C VAL A 163 3.92 -9.99 4.92
N VAL A 164 3.66 -11.22 4.54
CA VAL A 164 3.35 -12.33 5.44
C VAL A 164 4.61 -13.14 5.64
N SER A 165 4.98 -13.39 6.90
CA SER A 165 6.14 -14.19 7.24
C SER A 165 5.82 -15.69 7.09
N PRO A 166 6.55 -16.44 6.26
CA PRO A 166 6.38 -17.89 6.21
C PRO A 166 6.65 -18.59 7.55
N ASP A 167 7.56 -18.04 8.35
CA ASP A 167 7.91 -18.61 9.65
C ASP A 167 6.72 -18.52 10.61
N ASP A 168 6.03 -17.35 10.67
CA ASP A 168 4.86 -17.15 11.51
C ASP A 168 3.72 -18.09 11.08
N ILE A 169 3.49 -18.25 9.76
CA ILE A 169 2.49 -19.18 9.24
C ILE A 169 2.84 -20.63 9.55
N CYS A 170 4.12 -20.99 9.48
CA CYS A 170 4.57 -22.34 9.83
C CYS A 170 4.42 -22.63 11.33
N GLU A 171 4.64 -21.63 12.19
CA GLU A 171 4.42 -21.76 13.62
C GLU A 171 2.95 -21.93 13.98
N GLU A 172 2.05 -21.19 13.29
CA GLU A 172 0.61 -21.19 13.57
C GLU A 172 -0.10 -22.41 12.95
N TYR A 173 0.19 -22.73 11.69
CA TYR A 173 -0.56 -23.74 10.91
C TYR A 173 0.26 -24.97 10.51
N GLY A 174 1.56 -24.95 10.66
CA GLY A 174 2.47 -25.99 10.22
C GLY A 174 2.98 -25.84 8.78
N ALA A 175 4.21 -26.26 8.54
CA ALA A 175 4.88 -26.12 7.23
C ALA A 175 4.16 -26.89 6.11
N ASP A 176 3.60 -28.06 6.40
CA ASP A 176 2.89 -28.87 5.38
C ASP A 176 1.58 -28.19 4.98
N THR A 177 0.88 -27.54 5.92
CA THR A 177 -0.31 -26.75 5.63
C THR A 177 0.01 -25.58 4.72
N LEU A 178 1.08 -24.83 4.98
CA LEU A 178 1.55 -23.75 4.12
C LEU A 178 1.82 -24.25 2.69
N ARG A 179 2.55 -25.36 2.55
CA ARG A 179 2.89 -25.94 1.24
C ARG A 179 1.66 -26.38 0.47
N LEU A 180 0.69 -27.04 1.14
CA LEU A 180 -0.56 -27.43 0.53
C LEU A 180 -1.41 -26.22 0.12
N TYR A 181 -1.45 -25.17 0.95
CA TYR A 181 -2.14 -23.93 0.65
C TYR A 181 -1.59 -23.23 -0.60
N GLU A 182 -0.26 -23.12 -0.71
CA GLU A 182 0.38 -22.56 -1.90
C GLU A 182 0.02 -23.32 -3.18
N MET A 183 -0.04 -24.63 -3.10
CA MET A 183 -0.48 -25.48 -4.23
C MET A 183 -1.97 -25.30 -4.55
N PHE A 184 -2.81 -25.11 -3.53
CA PHE A 184 -4.25 -24.92 -3.65
C PHE A 184 -4.62 -23.56 -4.26
N LEU A 185 -3.83 -22.51 -4.03
CA LEU A 185 -4.12 -21.15 -4.50
C LEU A 185 -4.37 -21.03 -6.01
N GLY A 186 -4.05 -22.05 -6.81
CA GLY A 186 -4.37 -22.15 -8.24
C GLY A 186 -3.13 -22.34 -9.14
N PRO A 187 -3.23 -22.09 -10.45
CA PRO A 187 -2.14 -22.35 -11.39
C PRO A 187 -0.84 -21.66 -11.03
N LEU A 188 0.29 -22.38 -11.10
CA LEU A 188 1.61 -21.88 -10.71
C LEU A 188 2.05 -20.61 -11.45
N GLU A 189 1.61 -20.40 -12.67
CA GLU A 189 2.03 -19.29 -13.54
C GLU A 189 1.30 -17.98 -13.23
N GLN A 190 0.22 -18.02 -12.43
CA GLN A 190 -0.58 -16.84 -12.11
C GLN A 190 -0.18 -16.22 -10.78
N SER A 191 -0.17 -14.88 -10.72
CA SER A 191 -0.05 -14.15 -9.46
C SER A 191 -1.34 -14.28 -8.65
N LYS A 192 -1.22 -14.43 -7.33
CA LYS A 192 -2.32 -14.75 -6.42
C LYS A 192 -2.24 -13.91 -5.17
N PRO A 193 -3.38 -13.34 -4.71
CA PRO A 193 -3.42 -12.68 -3.43
C PRO A 193 -3.31 -13.71 -2.30
N TRP A 194 -2.52 -13.39 -1.29
CA TRP A 194 -2.52 -14.10 -0.03
C TRP A 194 -3.78 -13.77 0.76
N ASN A 195 -4.43 -14.79 1.30
CA ASN A 195 -5.58 -14.64 2.19
C ASN A 195 -5.47 -15.68 3.32
N THR A 196 -5.51 -15.21 4.56
CA THR A 196 -5.49 -16.06 5.77
C THR A 196 -6.88 -16.21 6.42
N ALA A 197 -7.93 -15.60 5.84
CA ALA A 197 -9.30 -15.69 6.35
C ALA A 197 -10.10 -16.83 5.68
#